data_05df77d06250db382e3cac1d36ff8a2a
#
_entry.id   05df77d06250db382e3cac1d36ff8a2a
#
_cell.length_a   1.000
_cell.length_b   1.000
_cell.length_c   1.000
_cell.angle_alpha   90.00
_cell.angle_beta   90.00
_cell.angle_gamma   90.00
#
_symmetry.space_group_name_H-M   'P 1'
#
loop_
_entity.id
_entity.type
_entity.pdbx_description
1 polymer ?
#
loop_
_entity_poly.entity_id
_entity_poly.type
_entity_poly.pdbx_seq_one_letter_code
_entity_poly.pdbx_strand_id
1 'polypeptide(L)'
;LAVILDYAVSNGLCEDSVVYRDLFDTKIMGLITPRPSNVIGKFNSLYEKSPKCATDFYYKLSQDSNYIRRYRIKNDLKWITKTEYGDIDITINLSKPEKDPKAIAAALKMKSASYPKCLLCKENEGYAGRVNHPARQNHRIIPMVLGGDDFYLQYSPYVYYNEHCIVFNSEHTPMKIDRSAFEKLLDFIELFPHYFIGSNADLP
;
A
#
# COMPACT_ATOMS: atom_id res chain seq x y z
N LEU A 1 -19.28 -6.47 -2.81
CA LEU A 1 -18.18 -7.33 -2.38
C LEU A 1 -18.49 -7.99 -1.04
N ALA A 2 -18.95 -7.25 0.01
CA ALA A 2 -19.31 -7.82 1.32
C ALA A 2 -20.29 -9.02 1.18
N VAL A 3 -21.37 -8.86 0.44
CA VAL A 3 -22.35 -9.94 0.19
C VAL A 3 -21.70 -11.19 -0.43
N ILE A 4 -20.74 -11.01 -1.34
CA ILE A 4 -20.01 -12.13 -1.97
C ILE A 4 -19.13 -12.84 -0.94
N LEU A 5 -18.46 -12.08 -0.07
CA LEU A 5 -17.64 -12.64 1.00
C LEU A 5 -18.50 -13.42 2.01
N ASP A 6 -19.64 -12.87 2.42
CA ASP A 6 -20.56 -13.54 3.34
C ASP A 6 -21.13 -14.83 2.72
N TYR A 7 -21.47 -14.80 1.44
CA TYR A 7 -21.86 -15.99 0.69
C TYR A 7 -20.73 -17.04 0.65
N ALA A 8 -19.49 -16.62 0.38
CA ALA A 8 -18.35 -17.53 0.34
C ALA A 8 -18.10 -18.21 1.70
N VAL A 9 -18.19 -17.44 2.79
CA VAL A 9 -18.09 -17.98 4.17
C VAL A 9 -19.23 -18.96 4.44
N SER A 10 -20.47 -18.58 4.17
CA SER A 10 -21.64 -19.42 4.43
C SER A 10 -21.64 -20.75 3.66
N ASN A 11 -20.96 -20.80 2.51
CA ASN A 11 -20.80 -22.00 1.68
C ASN A 11 -19.45 -22.72 1.89
N GLY A 12 -18.67 -22.36 2.90
CA GLY A 12 -17.40 -23.02 3.21
C GLY A 12 -16.27 -22.80 2.18
N LEU A 13 -16.40 -21.81 1.31
CA LEU A 13 -15.40 -21.46 0.29
C LEU A 13 -14.27 -20.57 0.89
N CYS A 14 -14.52 -19.98 2.05
CA CYS A 14 -13.60 -19.10 2.75
C CYS A 14 -13.83 -19.24 4.25
N GLU A 15 -12.76 -19.31 5.04
CA GLU A 15 -12.86 -19.27 6.49
C GLU A 15 -13.29 -17.88 6.97
N ASP A 16 -14.10 -17.83 8.05
CA ASP A 16 -14.58 -16.59 8.64
C ASP A 16 -13.50 -15.96 9.54
N SER A 17 -12.49 -15.39 8.93
CA SER A 17 -11.52 -14.54 9.61
C SER A 17 -11.11 -13.38 8.72
N VAL A 18 -10.63 -12.28 9.32
CA VAL A 18 -10.22 -11.08 8.58
C VAL A 18 -9.17 -11.43 7.52
N VAL A 19 -8.21 -12.29 7.84
CA VAL A 19 -7.13 -12.67 6.93
C VAL A 19 -7.66 -13.45 5.72
N TYR A 20 -8.49 -14.46 5.94
CA TYR A 20 -9.02 -15.26 4.84
C TYR A 20 -10.01 -14.47 3.98
N ARG A 21 -10.85 -13.64 4.60
CA ARG A 21 -11.72 -12.69 3.88
C ARG A 21 -10.90 -11.72 3.02
N ASP A 22 -9.76 -11.22 3.53
CA ASP A 22 -8.87 -10.34 2.78
C ASP A 22 -8.17 -11.04 1.62
N LEU A 23 -7.74 -12.28 1.79
CA LEU A 23 -7.17 -13.09 0.71
C LEU A 23 -8.21 -13.31 -0.41
N PHE A 24 -9.45 -13.63 -0.04
CA PHE A 24 -10.51 -13.89 -1.00
C PHE A 24 -10.99 -12.61 -1.72
N ASP A 25 -11.19 -11.52 -0.96
CA ASP A 25 -11.48 -10.18 -1.49
C ASP A 25 -10.44 -9.76 -2.53
N THR A 26 -9.18 -9.81 -2.14
CA THR A 26 -8.07 -9.40 -3.02
C THR A 26 -7.98 -10.26 -4.28
N LYS A 27 -8.30 -11.55 -4.18
CA LYS A 27 -8.37 -12.45 -5.34
C LYS A 27 -9.45 -12.01 -6.32
N ILE A 28 -10.67 -11.71 -5.84
CA ILE A 28 -11.77 -11.24 -6.69
C ILE A 28 -11.40 -9.90 -7.34
N MET A 29 -10.95 -8.94 -6.54
CA MET A 29 -10.60 -7.62 -7.04
C MET A 29 -9.40 -7.65 -8.00
N GLY A 30 -8.46 -8.56 -7.78
CA GLY A 30 -7.33 -8.78 -8.68
C GLY A 30 -7.72 -9.19 -10.10
N LEU A 31 -8.82 -9.95 -10.25
CA LEU A 31 -9.33 -10.38 -11.56
C LEU A 31 -9.85 -9.21 -12.41
N ILE A 32 -10.38 -8.18 -11.77
CA ILE A 32 -10.96 -7.01 -12.46
C ILE A 32 -10.01 -5.79 -12.46
N THR A 33 -8.92 -5.85 -11.71
CA THR A 33 -7.91 -4.77 -11.70
C THR A 33 -7.10 -4.82 -12.99
N PRO A 34 -6.94 -3.70 -13.71
CA PRO A 34 -6.16 -3.66 -14.95
C PRO A 34 -4.74 -4.19 -14.77
N ARG A 35 -4.15 -4.72 -15.85
CA ARG A 35 -2.77 -5.21 -15.84
C ARG A 35 -1.78 -4.09 -15.53
N PRO A 36 -0.62 -4.38 -14.91
CA PRO A 36 0.41 -3.39 -14.60
C PRO A 36 0.76 -2.48 -15.79
N SER A 37 1.02 -3.06 -16.98
CA SER A 37 1.35 -2.30 -18.18
C SER A 37 0.27 -1.30 -18.59
N ASN A 38 -1.01 -1.64 -18.43
CA ASN A 38 -2.12 -0.74 -18.75
C ASN A 38 -2.19 0.43 -17.76
N VAL A 39 -1.94 0.15 -16.49
CA VAL A 39 -1.94 1.18 -15.43
C VAL A 39 -0.77 2.13 -15.63
N ILE A 40 0.44 1.60 -15.86
CA ILE A 40 1.64 2.39 -16.13
C ILE A 40 1.45 3.26 -17.39
N GLY A 41 0.98 2.66 -18.49
CA GLY A 41 0.74 3.41 -19.72
C GLY A 41 -0.28 4.54 -19.54
N LYS A 42 -1.38 4.29 -18.78
CA LYS A 42 -2.37 5.32 -18.47
C LYS A 42 -1.80 6.40 -17.55
N PHE A 43 -1.04 6.01 -16.53
CA PHE A 43 -0.37 6.94 -15.63
C PHE A 43 0.56 7.88 -16.41
N ASN A 44 1.43 7.35 -17.27
CA ASN A 44 2.36 8.13 -18.07
C ASN A 44 1.63 9.09 -19.01
N SER A 45 0.60 8.63 -19.71
CA SER A 45 -0.23 9.48 -20.58
C SER A 45 -0.94 10.63 -19.83
N LEU A 46 -1.27 10.43 -18.56
CA LEU A 46 -1.85 11.47 -17.73
C LEU A 46 -0.78 12.39 -17.14
N TYR A 47 0.40 11.84 -16.86
CA TYR A 47 1.54 12.62 -16.38
C TYR A 47 2.00 13.66 -17.40
N GLU A 48 1.94 13.36 -18.69
CA GLU A 48 2.19 14.32 -19.78
C GLU A 48 1.25 15.56 -19.71
N LYS A 49 0.04 15.39 -19.13
CA LYS A 49 -0.88 16.51 -18.92
C LYS A 49 -0.56 17.28 -17.65
N SER A 50 -0.42 16.58 -16.55
CA SER A 50 0.11 17.08 -15.28
C SER A 50 0.43 15.92 -14.33
N PRO A 51 1.44 16.05 -13.47
CA PRO A 51 1.72 15.08 -12.42
C PRO A 51 0.49 14.78 -11.54
N LYS A 52 -0.29 15.82 -11.22
CA LYS A 52 -1.51 15.68 -10.42
C LYS A 52 -2.58 14.81 -11.08
N CYS A 53 -2.80 14.94 -12.39
CA CYS A 53 -3.75 14.09 -13.11
C CYS A 53 -3.36 12.60 -13.04
N ALA A 54 -2.07 12.31 -13.09
CA ALA A 54 -1.57 10.95 -13.00
C ALA A 54 -1.75 10.36 -11.58
N THR A 55 -1.41 11.11 -10.56
CA THR A 55 -1.58 10.67 -9.16
C THR A 55 -3.04 10.55 -8.77
N ASP A 56 -3.93 11.49 -9.17
CA ASP A 56 -5.37 11.41 -8.95
C ASP A 56 -5.96 10.12 -9.56
N PHE A 57 -5.58 9.80 -10.79
CA PHE A 57 -5.98 8.54 -11.44
C PHE A 57 -5.51 7.32 -10.65
N TYR A 58 -4.23 7.29 -10.27
CA TYR A 58 -3.64 6.15 -9.59
C TYR A 58 -4.19 5.97 -8.16
N TYR A 59 -4.43 7.08 -7.46
CA TYR A 59 -5.10 7.07 -6.15
C TYR A 59 -6.52 6.53 -6.26
N LYS A 60 -7.29 7.03 -7.23
CA LYS A 60 -8.63 6.54 -7.49
C LYS A 60 -8.65 5.05 -7.85
N LEU A 61 -7.75 4.60 -8.69
CA LEU A 61 -7.61 3.18 -9.02
C LEU A 61 -7.34 2.34 -7.77
N SER A 62 -6.45 2.79 -6.88
CA SER A 62 -6.12 2.10 -5.64
C SER A 62 -7.30 1.99 -4.68
N GLN A 63 -8.23 2.96 -4.73
CA GLN A 63 -9.49 2.90 -4.00
C GLN A 63 -10.52 2.00 -4.67
N ASP A 64 -10.70 2.12 -6.00
CA ASP A 64 -11.70 1.37 -6.76
C ASP A 64 -11.36 -0.12 -6.84
N SER A 65 -10.07 -0.46 -6.87
CA SER A 65 -9.60 -1.84 -6.77
C SER A 65 -9.69 -2.44 -5.35
N ASN A 66 -10.23 -1.69 -4.39
CA ASN A 66 -10.32 -2.07 -2.97
C ASN A 66 -8.93 -2.37 -2.33
N TYR A 67 -7.84 -1.90 -2.93
CA TYR A 67 -6.53 -1.94 -2.29
C TYR A 67 -6.50 -1.00 -1.08
N ILE A 68 -7.00 0.23 -1.25
CA ILE A 68 -7.30 1.17 -0.16
C ILE A 68 -8.73 0.92 0.29
N ARG A 69 -8.92 0.22 1.40
CA ARG A 69 -10.23 -0.15 1.92
C ARG A 69 -10.90 1.00 2.66
N ARG A 70 -11.54 1.89 1.90
CA ARG A 70 -12.19 3.10 2.44
C ARG A 70 -13.19 2.81 3.56
N TYR A 71 -13.92 1.68 3.49
CA TYR A 71 -14.88 1.30 4.52
C TYR A 71 -14.24 0.98 5.87
N ARG A 72 -12.97 0.54 5.89
CA ARG A 72 -12.19 0.36 7.13
C ARG A 72 -11.64 1.68 7.63
N ILE A 73 -11.09 2.50 6.72
CA ILE A 73 -10.50 3.81 7.05
C ILE A 73 -11.53 4.74 7.69
N LYS A 74 -12.82 4.63 7.32
CA LYS A 74 -13.90 5.39 7.95
C LYS A 74 -14.06 5.14 9.45
N ASN A 75 -13.51 4.05 9.97
CA ASN A 75 -13.53 3.72 11.39
C ASN A 75 -12.32 4.28 12.15
N ASP A 76 -11.32 4.79 11.43
CA ASP A 76 -10.13 5.39 12.04
C ASP A 76 -10.53 6.66 12.81
N LEU A 77 -9.99 6.81 14.02
CA LEU A 77 -10.22 7.99 14.84
C LEU A 77 -9.10 8.99 14.57
N LYS A 78 -9.47 10.25 14.38
CA LYS A 78 -8.51 11.33 14.15
C LYS A 78 -8.95 12.59 14.90
N TRP A 79 -8.01 13.23 15.60
CA TRP A 79 -8.22 14.52 16.24
C TRP A 79 -6.91 15.31 16.34
N ILE A 80 -7.03 16.60 16.62
CA ILE A 80 -5.91 17.50 16.82
C ILE A 80 -5.79 17.83 18.31
N THR A 81 -4.57 17.77 18.84
CA THR A 81 -4.24 18.18 20.20
C THR A 81 -3.28 19.37 20.15
N LYS A 82 -3.66 20.46 20.82
CA LYS A 82 -2.79 21.63 20.95
C LYS A 82 -1.72 21.39 22.00
N THR A 83 -0.48 21.72 21.67
CA THR A 83 0.67 21.66 22.56
C THR A 83 1.47 22.95 22.50
N GLU A 84 2.44 23.13 23.39
CA GLU A 84 3.37 24.26 23.36
C GLU A 84 4.26 24.29 22.10
N TYR A 85 4.40 23.15 21.40
CA TYR A 85 5.17 23.02 20.16
C TYR A 85 4.33 23.17 18.89
N GLY A 86 3.02 23.43 19.04
CA GLY A 86 2.06 23.52 17.96
C GLY A 86 0.97 22.44 18.00
N ASP A 87 0.21 22.34 16.95
CA ASP A 87 -0.87 21.37 16.81
C ASP A 87 -0.32 20.01 16.40
N ILE A 88 -0.72 18.96 17.12
CA ILE A 88 -0.32 17.56 16.83
C ILE A 88 -1.55 16.78 16.36
N ASP A 89 -1.45 16.19 15.17
CA ASP A 89 -2.42 15.22 14.68
C ASP A 89 -2.27 13.88 15.41
N ILE A 90 -3.34 13.42 16.05
CA ILE A 90 -3.39 12.11 16.69
C ILE A 90 -4.36 11.22 15.92
N THR A 91 -3.93 9.99 15.64
CA THR A 91 -4.76 8.99 14.94
C THR A 91 -4.76 7.66 15.68
N ILE A 92 -5.94 7.01 15.74
CA ILE A 92 -6.05 5.59 16.07
C ILE A 92 -6.45 4.86 14.80
N ASN A 93 -5.54 4.09 14.25
CA ASN A 93 -5.70 3.39 12.98
C ASN A 93 -6.41 2.04 13.20
N LEU A 94 -7.75 2.08 13.27
CA LEU A 94 -8.59 0.89 13.40
C LEU A 94 -8.73 0.13 12.06
N SER A 95 -8.36 0.74 10.96
CA SER A 95 -8.36 0.10 9.63
C SER A 95 -7.25 -0.94 9.47
N LYS A 96 -6.19 -0.86 10.28
CA LYS A 96 -5.13 -1.86 10.34
C LYS A 96 -5.66 -3.08 11.08
N PRO A 97 -5.79 -4.25 10.42
CA PRO A 97 -6.30 -5.43 11.10
C PRO A 97 -5.38 -5.82 12.25
N GLU A 98 -5.97 -5.95 13.45
CA GLU A 98 -5.27 -6.59 14.55
C GLU A 98 -4.94 -8.03 14.17
N LYS A 99 -3.85 -8.54 14.71
CA LYS A 99 -3.48 -9.94 14.48
C LYS A 99 -4.51 -10.84 15.14
N ASP A 100 -5.39 -11.44 14.32
CA ASP A 100 -6.34 -12.46 14.78
C ASP A 100 -5.56 -13.63 15.44
N PRO A 101 -5.91 -14.05 16.68
CA PRO A 101 -5.26 -15.17 17.34
C PRO A 101 -5.28 -16.46 16.51
N LYS A 102 -6.34 -16.71 15.73
CA LYS A 102 -6.43 -17.87 14.83
C LYS A 102 -5.42 -17.75 13.68
N ALA A 103 -5.27 -16.55 13.11
CA ALA A 103 -4.29 -16.29 12.06
C ALA A 103 -2.85 -16.39 12.57
N ILE A 104 -2.58 -15.96 13.82
CA ILE A 104 -1.27 -16.15 14.46
C ILE A 104 -0.97 -17.63 14.61
N ALA A 105 -1.90 -18.41 15.15
CA ALA A 105 -1.74 -19.85 15.35
C ALA A 105 -1.55 -20.60 14.01
N ALA A 106 -2.28 -20.21 12.97
CA ALA A 106 -2.10 -20.75 11.62
C ALA A 106 -0.74 -20.38 11.03
N ALA A 107 -0.31 -19.13 11.18
CA ALA A 107 0.98 -18.63 10.68
C ALA A 107 2.17 -19.35 11.34
N LEU A 108 2.09 -19.67 12.64
CA LEU A 108 3.12 -20.44 13.37
C LEU A 108 3.30 -21.89 12.84
N LYS A 109 2.25 -22.47 12.29
CA LYS A 109 2.27 -23.82 11.70
C LYS A 109 2.78 -23.84 10.25
N MET A 110 2.86 -22.70 9.61
CA MET A 110 3.29 -22.61 8.22
C MET A 110 4.82 -22.67 8.10
N LYS A 111 5.29 -23.37 7.06
CA LYS A 111 6.72 -23.30 6.70
C LYS A 111 7.07 -21.88 6.33
N SER A 112 8.19 -21.39 6.81
CA SER A 112 8.73 -20.09 6.42
C SER A 112 8.99 -20.08 4.91
N ALA A 113 8.40 -19.10 4.21
CA ALA A 113 8.68 -18.87 2.80
C ALA A 113 9.50 -17.58 2.69
N SER A 114 10.57 -17.63 1.91
CA SER A 114 11.49 -16.50 1.70
C SER A 114 11.02 -15.53 0.60
N TYR A 115 9.85 -15.76 0.01
CA TYR A 115 9.31 -14.95 -1.08
C TYR A 115 7.85 -14.52 -0.80
N PRO A 116 7.47 -13.26 -1.02
CA PRO A 116 8.36 -12.10 -1.22
C PRO A 116 9.26 -11.87 0.02
N LYS A 117 10.43 -11.24 -0.17
CA LYS A 117 11.40 -11.02 0.92
C LYS A 117 10.90 -10.04 1.98
N CYS A 118 10.10 -9.04 1.58
CA CYS A 118 9.54 -8.03 2.48
C CYS A 118 8.09 -7.70 2.10
N LEU A 119 7.40 -6.91 2.94
CA LEU A 119 6.00 -6.55 2.73
C LEU A 119 5.77 -5.46 1.67
N LEU A 120 6.83 -4.75 1.26
CA LEU A 120 6.76 -3.56 0.41
C LEU A 120 7.54 -3.67 -0.90
N CYS A 121 8.30 -4.76 -1.12
CA CYS A 121 9.10 -4.91 -2.33
C CYS A 121 8.25 -5.11 -3.59
N LYS A 122 8.86 -4.88 -4.76
CA LYS A 122 8.19 -4.95 -6.07
C LYS A 122 7.53 -6.32 -6.35
N GLU A 123 8.06 -7.39 -5.79
CA GLU A 123 7.54 -8.75 -5.93
C GLU A 123 6.15 -8.93 -5.28
N ASN A 124 5.70 -7.96 -4.50
CA ASN A 124 4.34 -7.98 -3.96
C ASN A 124 3.27 -7.59 -4.99
N GLU A 125 3.61 -6.90 -6.07
CA GLU A 125 2.64 -6.58 -7.12
C GLU A 125 2.01 -7.86 -7.68
N GLY A 126 0.70 -7.97 -7.61
CA GLY A 126 -0.02 -9.15 -8.09
C GLY A 126 0.12 -10.41 -7.23
N TYR A 127 0.82 -10.35 -6.11
CA TYR A 127 1.03 -11.50 -5.24
C TYR A 127 -0.27 -12.00 -4.60
N ALA A 128 -0.48 -13.33 -4.68
CA ALA A 128 -1.72 -13.95 -4.19
C ALA A 128 -1.91 -13.86 -2.67
N GLY A 129 -0.84 -13.68 -1.93
CA GLY A 129 -0.87 -13.66 -0.47
C GLY A 129 -0.92 -15.04 0.17
N ARG A 130 -0.81 -15.05 1.48
CA ARG A 130 -0.96 -16.20 2.37
C ARG A 130 -1.26 -15.68 3.78
N VAL A 131 -1.59 -16.57 4.70
CA VAL A 131 -2.01 -16.20 6.06
C VAL A 131 -1.02 -15.26 6.79
N ASN A 132 0.28 -15.44 6.57
CA ASN A 132 1.33 -14.62 7.18
C ASN A 132 1.96 -13.59 6.24
N HIS A 133 1.38 -13.38 5.05
CA HIS A 133 1.84 -12.37 4.09
C HIS A 133 0.64 -11.83 3.30
N PRO A 134 0.40 -10.51 3.28
CA PRO A 134 -0.81 -9.94 2.69
C PRO A 134 -0.90 -10.20 1.19
N ALA A 135 -2.11 -10.43 0.71
CA ALA A 135 -2.41 -10.48 -0.71
C ALA A 135 -2.32 -9.09 -1.36
N ARG A 136 -1.85 -9.04 -2.60
CA ARG A 136 -1.63 -7.82 -3.38
C ARG A 136 -2.07 -7.99 -4.84
N GLN A 137 -3.00 -8.89 -5.15
CA GLN A 137 -3.46 -9.14 -6.52
C GLN A 137 -4.12 -7.93 -7.17
N ASN A 138 -4.75 -7.08 -6.36
CA ASN A 138 -5.37 -5.81 -6.74
C ASN A 138 -4.44 -4.59 -6.59
N HIS A 139 -3.19 -4.81 -6.23
CA HIS A 139 -2.18 -3.76 -6.07
C HIS A 139 -1.41 -3.56 -7.37
N ARG A 140 -1.07 -2.30 -7.67
CA ARG A 140 -0.20 -1.88 -8.79
C ARG A 140 0.83 -0.91 -8.26
N ILE A 141 1.99 -0.89 -8.91
CA ILE A 141 3.10 0.02 -8.60
C ILE A 141 3.47 0.82 -9.84
N ILE A 142 3.98 2.02 -9.65
CA ILE A 142 4.42 2.90 -10.73
C ILE A 142 5.94 3.01 -10.71
N PRO A 143 6.65 2.59 -11.76
CA PRO A 143 8.08 2.73 -11.84
C PRO A 143 8.49 4.19 -12.06
N MET A 144 9.60 4.59 -11.48
CA MET A 144 10.23 5.90 -11.64
C MET A 144 11.75 5.81 -11.47
N VAL A 145 12.46 6.85 -11.89
CA VAL A 145 13.92 6.97 -11.71
C VAL A 145 14.19 8.14 -10.79
N LEU A 146 14.97 7.93 -9.73
CA LEU A 146 15.41 8.96 -8.79
C LEU A 146 16.93 8.84 -8.59
N GLY A 147 17.67 9.90 -8.82
CA GLY A 147 19.13 9.90 -8.74
C GLY A 147 19.81 8.89 -9.67
N GLY A 148 19.17 8.52 -10.79
CA GLY A 148 19.65 7.50 -11.71
C GLY A 148 19.35 6.06 -11.33
N ASP A 149 18.71 5.80 -10.18
CA ASP A 149 18.34 4.48 -9.71
C ASP A 149 16.85 4.21 -9.93
N ASP A 150 16.50 2.92 -10.09
CA ASP A 150 15.13 2.46 -10.26
C ASP A 150 14.37 2.44 -8.93
N PHE A 151 13.25 3.16 -8.88
CA PHE A 151 12.33 3.24 -7.76
C PHE A 151 10.90 2.91 -8.19
N TYR A 152 10.04 2.71 -7.21
CA TYR A 152 8.62 2.52 -7.40
C TYR A 152 7.82 3.37 -6.43
N LEU A 153 6.67 3.86 -6.91
CA LEU A 153 5.63 4.51 -6.11
C LEU A 153 4.49 3.52 -5.87
N GLN A 154 4.02 3.43 -4.64
CA GLN A 154 2.79 2.74 -4.27
C GLN A 154 2.00 3.54 -3.23
N TYR A 155 0.68 3.49 -3.29
CA TYR A 155 -0.12 3.97 -2.18
C TYR A 155 -0.09 2.99 -1.02
N SER A 156 -0.25 3.51 0.20
CA SER A 156 -0.41 2.70 1.39
C SER A 156 -1.89 2.39 1.63
N PRO A 157 -2.26 1.15 1.96
CA PRO A 157 -3.62 0.84 2.39
C PRO A 157 -3.92 1.38 3.80
N TYR A 158 -2.91 1.86 4.52
CA TYR A 158 -3.01 2.47 5.85
C TYR A 158 -2.72 3.96 5.74
N VAL A 159 -3.70 4.78 6.03
CA VAL A 159 -3.68 6.20 5.70
C VAL A 159 -3.38 7.02 6.95
N TYR A 160 -2.17 7.61 7.02
CA TYR A 160 -1.81 8.61 8.02
C TYR A 160 -2.07 10.04 7.50
N TYR A 161 -1.81 10.26 6.21
CA TYR A 161 -2.05 11.50 5.48
C TYR A 161 -2.99 11.23 4.31
N ASN A 162 -3.58 12.27 3.76
CA ASN A 162 -4.28 12.14 2.48
C ASN A 162 -3.30 11.63 1.42
N GLU A 163 -3.75 10.67 0.62
CA GLU A 163 -2.93 10.08 -0.44
C GLU A 163 -1.59 9.53 0.05
N HIS A 164 -1.57 8.95 1.26
CA HIS A 164 -0.37 8.38 1.84
C HIS A 164 0.25 7.35 0.89
N CYS A 165 1.47 7.62 0.44
CA CYS A 165 2.21 6.77 -0.49
C CYS A 165 3.60 6.41 0.07
N ILE A 166 4.21 5.44 -0.57
CA ILE A 166 5.55 4.93 -0.24
C ILE A 166 6.35 4.90 -1.53
N VAL A 167 7.55 5.49 -1.48
CA VAL A 167 8.54 5.42 -2.54
C VAL A 167 9.65 4.47 -2.07
N PHE A 168 9.97 3.45 -2.87
CA PHE A 168 10.91 2.43 -2.47
C PHE A 168 11.82 2.01 -3.63
N ASN A 169 13.05 1.62 -3.30
CA ASN A 169 14.06 1.19 -4.27
C ASN A 169 13.66 -0.16 -4.90
N SER A 170 14.06 -0.38 -6.15
CA SER A 170 13.89 -1.65 -6.85
C SER A 170 14.69 -2.79 -6.19
N GLU A 171 15.77 -2.46 -5.51
CA GLU A 171 16.64 -3.39 -4.82
C GLU A 171 16.38 -3.40 -3.30
N HIS A 172 16.66 -4.54 -2.65
CA HIS A 172 16.54 -4.71 -1.20
C HIS A 172 17.74 -4.08 -0.48
N THR A 173 17.88 -2.77 -0.56
CA THR A 173 18.94 -2.00 0.11
C THR A 173 18.35 -1.27 1.32
N PRO A 174 19.04 -1.29 2.48
CA PRO A 174 18.62 -0.48 3.62
C PRO A 174 18.62 1.01 3.26
N MET A 175 17.56 1.70 3.65
CA MET A 175 17.49 3.16 3.54
C MET A 175 18.47 3.77 4.57
N LYS A 176 19.35 4.65 4.10
CA LYS A 176 20.24 5.47 4.94
C LYS A 176 19.99 6.92 4.62
N ILE A 177 20.09 7.78 5.63
CA ILE A 177 20.04 9.23 5.43
C ILE A 177 21.44 9.73 5.13
N ASP A 178 21.72 9.85 3.84
CA ASP A 178 22.95 10.43 3.31
C ASP A 178 22.61 11.46 2.22
N ARG A 179 23.63 12.05 1.62
CA ARG A 179 23.45 13.04 0.56
C ARG A 179 22.69 12.48 -0.63
N SER A 180 23.00 11.25 -1.06
CA SER A 180 22.34 10.62 -2.19
C SER A 180 20.85 10.37 -1.92
N ALA A 181 20.50 9.91 -0.71
CA ALA A 181 19.12 9.75 -0.30
C ALA A 181 18.36 11.09 -0.30
N PHE A 182 19.01 12.16 0.20
CA PHE A 182 18.41 13.49 0.22
C PHE A 182 18.17 14.04 -1.20
N GLU A 183 19.14 13.87 -2.10
CA GLU A 183 18.99 14.24 -3.53
C GLU A 183 17.79 13.51 -4.16
N LYS A 184 17.61 12.21 -3.90
CA LYS A 184 16.45 11.43 -4.38
C LYS A 184 15.11 11.92 -3.80
N LEU A 185 15.08 12.40 -2.56
CA LEU A 185 13.88 13.05 -2.02
C LEU A 185 13.54 14.32 -2.79
N LEU A 186 14.53 15.12 -3.17
CA LEU A 186 14.33 16.34 -3.98
C LEU A 186 13.86 15.98 -5.40
N ASP A 187 14.45 14.98 -6.04
CA ASP A 187 14.01 14.50 -7.35
C ASP A 187 12.54 14.07 -7.33
N PHE A 188 12.09 13.41 -6.27
CA PHE A 188 10.68 13.03 -6.12
C PHE A 188 9.76 14.26 -6.06
N ILE A 189 10.15 15.31 -5.32
CA ILE A 189 9.37 16.55 -5.22
C ILE A 189 9.37 17.30 -6.56
N GLU A 190 10.45 17.25 -7.35
CA GLU A 190 10.47 17.79 -8.70
C GLU A 190 9.47 17.08 -9.61
N LEU A 191 9.39 15.75 -9.53
CA LEU A 191 8.42 14.95 -10.29
C LEU A 191 6.98 15.16 -9.82
N PHE A 192 6.75 15.35 -8.51
CA PHE A 192 5.42 15.48 -7.91
C PHE A 192 5.34 16.68 -6.94
N PRO A 193 5.33 17.92 -7.47
CA PRO A 193 5.42 19.15 -6.66
C PRO A 193 4.21 19.41 -5.75
N HIS A 194 3.16 18.63 -5.87
CA HIS A 194 1.96 18.68 -5.02
C HIS A 194 2.00 17.69 -3.86
N TYR A 195 3.10 16.91 -3.71
CA TYR A 195 3.36 16.05 -2.56
C TYR A 195 4.44 16.65 -1.65
N PHE A 196 4.52 16.19 -0.43
CA PHE A 196 5.72 16.27 0.39
C PHE A 196 6.30 14.86 0.57
N ILE A 197 7.58 14.77 0.87
CA ILE A 197 8.25 13.49 1.12
C ILE A 197 9.10 13.58 2.38
N GLY A 198 9.22 12.48 3.08
CA GLY A 198 10.07 12.35 4.25
C GLY A 198 10.53 10.91 4.43
N SER A 199 11.48 10.70 5.30
CA SER A 199 11.97 9.38 5.68
C SER A 199 12.03 9.27 7.20
N ASN A 200 11.76 8.07 7.70
CA ASN A 200 11.99 7.67 9.08
C ASN A 200 13.15 6.66 9.20
N ALA A 201 14.02 6.59 8.18
CA ALA A 201 15.24 5.79 8.25
C ALA A 201 16.18 6.33 9.33
N ASP A 202 17.05 5.46 9.84
CA ASP A 202 18.01 5.76 10.91
C ASP A 202 17.38 6.19 12.25
N LEU A 203 16.08 6.00 12.42
CA LEU A 203 15.45 6.08 13.74
C LEU A 203 15.77 4.81 14.53
N PRO A 204 16.03 4.93 15.84
CA PRO A 204 16.36 3.79 16.70
C PRO A 204 15.19 2.81 16.85
#